data_011a3690f6c4d0973d2b3b5c25364c9c
#
_entry.id   011a3690f6c4d0973d2b3b5c25364c9c
#
_cell.length_a   1.000
_cell.length_b   1.000
_cell.length_c   1.000
_cell.angle_alpha   90.00
_cell.angle_beta   90.00
_cell.angle_gamma   90.00
#
_symmetry.space_group_name_H-M   'P 1'
#
loop_
_entity.id
_entity.type
_entity.pdbx_description
1 polymer ?
#
loop_
_entity_poly.entity_id
_entity_poly.type
_entity_poly.pdbx_seq_one_letter_code
_entity_poly.pdbx_strand_id
1 'polypeptide(L)'
;ENYNHNNLHPLLIGFHQWGGNQMSPFNTEFDEYANENNWFFMCPYGGSSNNYNHQNAQELTKEAIQWMQQNFNIDERRIYMVGGSMGGASGAIYANNHLDPTKPMVAATASASGILDCERRAIEMNGNNSMTEWFGGNYDEVPFEYHRNSAIYFADSTQSMHYNLKYIPLYFDFGISEPHRTHAEEMYQIMLNYNQNLWIDENPQGSHGFSVFD
;
A
#
# COMPACT_ATOMS: atom_id res chain seq x y z
N GLU A 1 -21.11 13.46 -4.92
CA GLU A 1 -22.28 14.19 -5.41
C GLU A 1 -22.19 14.58 -6.90
N ASN A 2 -21.00 14.51 -7.52
CA ASN A 2 -20.79 14.85 -8.92
C ASN A 2 -20.70 13.63 -9.85
N TYR A 3 -21.17 12.45 -9.42
CA TYR A 3 -21.11 11.25 -10.23
C TYR A 3 -21.90 11.41 -11.53
N ASN A 4 -21.21 11.19 -12.64
CA ASN A 4 -21.81 11.14 -13.96
C ASN A 4 -21.58 9.78 -14.60
N HIS A 5 -22.62 8.99 -14.73
CA HIS A 5 -22.57 7.63 -15.30
C HIS A 5 -22.15 7.58 -16.79
N ASN A 6 -22.04 8.71 -17.48
CA ASN A 6 -21.55 8.78 -18.86
C ASN A 6 -20.02 8.96 -18.93
N ASN A 7 -19.36 9.26 -17.81
CA ASN A 7 -17.93 9.47 -17.73
C ASN A 7 -17.24 8.33 -17.00
N LEU A 8 -16.02 8.01 -17.41
CA LEU A 8 -15.13 7.13 -16.65
C LEU A 8 -14.47 7.93 -15.52
N HIS A 9 -14.49 7.40 -14.32
CA HIS A 9 -13.94 8.03 -13.12
C HIS A 9 -12.74 7.27 -12.56
N PRO A 10 -11.66 7.94 -12.17
CA PRO A 10 -10.58 7.31 -11.41
C PRO A 10 -11.07 6.79 -10.05
N LEU A 11 -10.37 5.79 -9.53
CA LEU A 11 -10.58 5.26 -8.19
C LEU A 11 -9.30 5.44 -7.37
N LEU A 12 -9.38 6.20 -6.27
CA LEU A 12 -8.35 6.29 -5.25
C LEU A 12 -8.70 5.36 -4.09
N ILE A 13 -7.76 4.53 -3.67
CA ILE A 13 -7.95 3.58 -2.58
C ILE A 13 -7.02 3.97 -1.43
N GLY A 14 -7.61 4.31 -0.28
CA GLY A 14 -6.89 4.65 0.94
C GLY A 14 -6.80 3.47 1.92
N PHE A 15 -5.58 3.14 2.38
CA PHE A 15 -5.36 2.07 3.35
C PHE A 15 -5.01 2.61 4.72
N HIS A 16 -5.69 2.11 5.76
CA HIS A 16 -5.47 2.52 7.14
C HIS A 16 -4.14 1.99 7.70
N GLN A 17 -3.59 2.70 8.68
CA GLN A 17 -2.44 2.28 9.47
C GLN A 17 -2.80 1.17 10.48
N TRP A 18 -1.78 0.56 11.08
CA TRP A 18 -1.98 -0.40 12.17
C TRP A 18 -2.84 0.20 13.30
N GLY A 19 -3.80 -0.56 13.79
CA GLY A 19 -4.77 -0.10 14.79
C GLY A 19 -5.88 0.81 14.25
N GLY A 20 -5.84 1.15 12.96
CA GLY A 20 -6.85 1.96 12.29
C GLY A 20 -8.06 1.15 11.79
N ASN A 21 -8.90 1.80 11.01
CA ASN A 21 -10.06 1.20 10.36
C ASN A 21 -10.34 1.91 9.02
N GLN A 22 -11.39 1.50 8.33
CA GLN A 22 -11.81 2.07 7.05
C GLN A 22 -12.13 3.57 7.09
N MET A 23 -12.33 4.16 8.26
CA MET A 23 -12.55 5.60 8.42
C MET A 23 -11.24 6.39 8.61
N SER A 24 -10.12 5.73 8.87
CA SER A 24 -8.85 6.41 9.14
C SER A 24 -8.35 7.25 7.95
N PRO A 25 -8.43 6.78 6.68
CA PRO A 25 -8.03 7.60 5.55
C PRO A 25 -8.91 8.83 5.30
N PHE A 26 -10.15 8.86 5.82
CA PHE A 26 -11.03 10.05 5.78
C PHE A 26 -10.66 11.12 6.80
N ASN A 27 -9.63 10.92 7.61
CA ASN A 27 -9.03 11.97 8.45
C ASN A 27 -7.89 12.71 7.72
N THR A 28 -7.70 12.43 6.44
CA THR A 28 -6.77 13.13 5.53
C THR A 28 -7.60 13.94 4.53
N GLU A 29 -6.97 14.69 3.66
CA GLU A 29 -7.64 15.45 2.59
C GLU A 29 -7.88 14.63 1.31
N PHE A 30 -7.70 13.31 1.35
CA PHE A 30 -7.83 12.46 0.15
C PHE A 30 -9.25 12.38 -0.41
N ASP A 31 -10.26 12.40 0.44
CA ASP A 31 -11.66 12.38 0.01
C ASP A 31 -12.10 13.74 -0.55
N GLU A 32 -11.65 14.86 0.04
CA GLU A 32 -11.85 16.20 -0.50
C GLU A 32 -11.20 16.31 -1.88
N TYR A 33 -9.92 15.94 -1.99
CA TYR A 33 -9.20 15.95 -3.26
C TYR A 33 -9.86 15.06 -4.32
N ALA A 34 -10.28 13.86 -3.95
CA ALA A 34 -10.98 12.96 -4.86
C ALA A 34 -12.31 13.57 -5.33
N ASN A 35 -13.08 14.18 -4.43
CA ASN A 35 -14.34 14.86 -4.76
C ASN A 35 -14.12 16.06 -5.70
N GLU A 36 -13.12 16.90 -5.43
CA GLU A 36 -12.79 18.07 -6.27
C GLU A 36 -12.38 17.67 -7.69
N ASN A 37 -11.74 16.50 -7.84
CA ASN A 37 -11.26 15.99 -9.13
C ASN A 37 -12.23 15.00 -9.80
N ASN A 38 -13.42 14.79 -9.25
CA ASN A 38 -14.40 13.82 -9.73
C ASN A 38 -13.86 12.37 -9.74
N TRP A 39 -13.09 11.99 -8.73
CA TRP A 39 -12.63 10.64 -8.49
C TRP A 39 -13.51 9.96 -7.44
N PHE A 40 -13.55 8.64 -7.45
CA PHE A 40 -14.05 7.89 -6.31
C PHE A 40 -12.94 7.71 -5.27
N PHE A 41 -13.33 7.77 -4.00
CA PHE A 41 -12.46 7.40 -2.88
C PHE A 41 -13.05 6.19 -2.14
N MET A 42 -12.23 5.17 -1.92
CA MET A 42 -12.63 3.93 -1.27
C MET A 42 -11.58 3.51 -0.23
N CYS A 43 -12.03 3.06 0.93
CA CYS A 43 -11.14 2.64 2.01
C CYS A 43 -11.52 1.23 2.48
N PRO A 44 -10.87 0.16 1.98
CA PRO A 44 -11.13 -1.20 2.43
C PRO A 44 -10.59 -1.41 3.86
N TYR A 45 -11.35 -2.12 4.70
CA TYR A 45 -10.90 -2.48 6.05
C TYR A 45 -9.90 -3.63 6.06
N GLY A 46 -9.92 -4.50 5.04
CA GLY A 46 -9.00 -5.64 4.95
C GLY A 46 -9.17 -6.69 6.04
N GLY A 47 -10.35 -6.75 6.66
CA GLY A 47 -10.74 -7.77 7.64
C GLY A 47 -10.30 -7.48 9.09
N SER A 48 -9.31 -6.63 9.35
CA SER A 48 -8.90 -6.26 10.71
C SER A 48 -8.07 -4.99 10.75
N SER A 49 -7.92 -4.41 11.95
CA SER A 49 -7.11 -3.20 12.19
C SER A 49 -5.59 -3.44 12.14
N ASN A 50 -5.14 -4.69 12.10
CA ASN A 50 -3.73 -5.08 12.13
C ASN A 50 -3.40 -6.16 11.08
N ASN A 51 -4.06 -6.09 9.94
CA ASN A 51 -4.05 -7.15 8.91
C ASN A 51 -2.69 -7.36 8.21
N TYR A 52 -1.74 -6.43 8.27
CA TYR A 52 -0.44 -6.47 7.58
C TYR A 52 -0.50 -6.93 6.13
N ASN A 53 -1.60 -6.60 5.44
CA ASN A 53 -1.82 -6.92 4.04
C ASN A 53 -1.71 -8.42 3.71
N HIS A 54 -2.05 -9.28 4.66
CA HIS A 54 -2.09 -10.71 4.43
C HIS A 54 -3.03 -11.05 3.26
N GLN A 55 -2.90 -12.24 2.70
CA GLN A 55 -3.56 -12.59 1.44
C GLN A 55 -5.08 -12.37 1.44
N ASN A 56 -5.77 -12.65 2.56
CA ASN A 56 -7.19 -12.39 2.66
C ASN A 56 -7.52 -10.88 2.60
N ALA A 57 -6.68 -10.01 3.19
CA ALA A 57 -6.87 -8.56 3.10
C ALA A 57 -6.73 -8.06 1.65
N GLN A 58 -5.82 -8.66 0.88
CA GLN A 58 -5.65 -8.36 -0.54
C GLN A 58 -6.85 -8.85 -1.37
N GLU A 59 -7.38 -10.05 -1.08
CA GLU A 59 -8.60 -10.55 -1.74
C GLU A 59 -9.81 -9.66 -1.45
N LEU A 60 -10.02 -9.25 -0.20
CA LEU A 60 -11.08 -8.31 0.17
C LEU A 60 -10.94 -6.97 -0.56
N THR A 61 -9.71 -6.48 -0.73
CA THR A 61 -9.45 -5.28 -1.54
C THR A 61 -9.83 -5.49 -3.00
N LYS A 62 -9.46 -6.62 -3.58
CA LYS A 62 -9.83 -6.97 -4.96
C LYS A 62 -11.36 -7.05 -5.13
N GLU A 63 -12.04 -7.72 -4.22
CA GLU A 63 -13.51 -7.81 -4.21
C GLU A 63 -14.16 -6.42 -4.12
N ALA A 64 -13.63 -5.53 -3.28
CA ALA A 64 -14.11 -4.17 -3.17
C ALA A 64 -13.92 -3.37 -4.48
N ILE A 65 -12.77 -3.50 -5.14
CA ILE A 65 -12.53 -2.89 -6.46
C ILE A 65 -13.53 -3.41 -7.49
N GLN A 66 -13.71 -4.72 -7.55
CA GLN A 66 -14.66 -5.35 -8.47
C GLN A 66 -16.11 -4.89 -8.22
N TRP A 67 -16.48 -4.74 -6.96
CA TRP A 67 -17.78 -4.18 -6.59
C TRP A 67 -17.94 -2.74 -7.08
N MET A 68 -16.91 -1.91 -6.93
CA MET A 68 -16.92 -0.53 -7.46
C MET A 68 -17.11 -0.52 -8.98
N GLN A 69 -16.38 -1.36 -9.70
CA GLN A 69 -16.48 -1.47 -11.17
C GLN A 69 -17.85 -1.97 -11.64
N GLN A 70 -18.51 -2.85 -10.87
CA GLN A 70 -19.84 -3.35 -11.19
C GLN A 70 -20.96 -2.33 -10.95
N ASN A 71 -20.76 -1.41 -10.03
CA ASN A 71 -21.81 -0.46 -9.59
C ASN A 71 -21.56 0.97 -10.10
N PHE A 72 -20.34 1.30 -10.51
CA PHE A 72 -19.96 2.62 -10.96
C PHE A 72 -19.09 2.56 -12.22
N ASN A 73 -19.05 3.64 -12.96
CA ASN A 73 -18.25 3.73 -14.19
C ASN A 73 -16.78 4.06 -13.87
N ILE A 74 -16.05 3.08 -13.30
CA ILE A 74 -14.65 3.22 -12.94
C ILE A 74 -13.75 3.07 -14.17
N ASP A 75 -12.75 3.95 -14.30
CA ASP A 75 -11.67 3.78 -15.29
C ASP A 75 -10.64 2.78 -14.76
N GLU A 76 -10.65 1.57 -15.31
CA GLU A 76 -9.75 0.48 -14.93
C GLU A 76 -8.26 0.81 -15.09
N ARG A 77 -7.93 1.82 -15.90
CA ARG A 77 -6.56 2.29 -16.11
C ARG A 77 -6.12 3.35 -15.10
N ARG A 78 -7.03 3.80 -14.23
CA ARG A 78 -6.78 4.86 -13.25
C ARG A 78 -7.24 4.44 -11.85
N ILE A 79 -6.68 3.31 -11.38
CA ILE A 79 -6.86 2.82 -10.01
C ILE A 79 -5.56 3.11 -9.26
N TYR A 80 -5.63 3.97 -8.26
CA TYR A 80 -4.50 4.46 -7.47
C TYR A 80 -4.63 3.98 -6.03
N MET A 81 -3.48 3.76 -5.39
CA MET A 81 -3.45 3.29 -4.00
C MET A 81 -2.53 4.16 -3.15
N VAL A 82 -2.98 4.51 -1.95
CA VAL A 82 -2.24 5.33 -1.00
C VAL A 82 -2.47 4.82 0.42
N GLY A 83 -1.48 4.94 1.27
CA GLY A 83 -1.65 4.55 2.67
C GLY A 83 -0.49 4.97 3.55
N GLY A 84 -0.70 4.92 4.87
CA GLY A 84 0.30 5.25 5.88
C GLY A 84 0.72 4.02 6.70
N SER A 85 2.00 3.92 7.08
CA SER A 85 2.53 2.88 7.94
C SER A 85 2.26 1.47 7.39
N MET A 86 1.53 0.61 8.11
CA MET A 86 1.07 -0.68 7.60
C MET A 86 0.35 -0.53 6.24
N GLY A 87 -0.56 0.44 6.13
CA GLY A 87 -1.27 0.75 4.89
C GLY A 87 -0.38 1.32 3.80
N GLY A 88 0.75 1.94 4.14
CA GLY A 88 1.73 2.47 3.19
C GLY A 88 2.39 1.40 2.32
N ALA A 89 2.41 0.15 2.76
CA ALA A 89 2.88 -0.97 1.94
C ALA A 89 1.78 -1.59 1.07
N SER A 90 0.49 -1.36 1.41
CA SER A 90 -0.64 -2.09 0.83
C SER A 90 -0.70 -2.00 -0.69
N GLY A 91 -0.52 -0.81 -1.24
CA GLY A 91 -0.56 -0.60 -2.68
C GLY A 91 0.53 -1.37 -3.42
N ALA A 92 1.77 -1.33 -2.92
CA ALA A 92 2.89 -2.03 -3.51
C ALA A 92 2.76 -3.56 -3.38
N ILE A 93 2.30 -4.06 -2.22
CA ILE A 93 2.04 -5.49 -2.01
C ILE A 93 0.92 -5.97 -2.95
N TYR A 94 -0.17 -5.20 -3.03
CA TYR A 94 -1.27 -5.53 -3.95
C TYR A 94 -0.78 -5.58 -5.40
N ALA A 95 -0.01 -4.57 -5.84
CA ALA A 95 0.52 -4.50 -7.19
C ALA A 95 1.49 -5.65 -7.50
N ASN A 96 2.31 -6.09 -6.54
CA ASN A 96 3.17 -7.26 -6.69
C ASN A 96 2.41 -8.55 -7.00
N ASN A 97 1.23 -8.71 -6.40
CA ASN A 97 0.46 -9.95 -6.42
C ASN A 97 -0.65 -9.99 -7.47
N HIS A 98 -1.00 -8.85 -8.07
CA HIS A 98 -2.15 -8.72 -8.98
C HIS A 98 -1.70 -8.25 -10.38
N LEU A 99 -1.04 -9.15 -11.11
CA LEU A 99 -0.47 -8.88 -12.43
C LEU A 99 -1.34 -9.39 -13.60
N ASP A 100 -2.47 -10.00 -13.31
CA ASP A 100 -3.39 -10.49 -14.33
C ASP A 100 -4.11 -9.29 -14.99
N PRO A 101 -3.85 -8.99 -16.28
CA PRO A 101 -4.44 -7.84 -16.95
C PRO A 101 -5.95 -7.95 -17.18
N THR A 102 -6.54 -9.12 -16.89
CA THR A 102 -8.01 -9.32 -16.94
C THR A 102 -8.69 -8.96 -15.62
N LYS A 103 -7.94 -8.51 -14.62
CA LYS A 103 -8.41 -8.15 -13.29
C LYS A 103 -7.97 -6.72 -12.94
N PRO A 104 -8.55 -6.11 -11.89
CA PRO A 104 -8.17 -4.77 -11.46
C PRO A 104 -6.68 -4.68 -11.16
N MET A 105 -5.97 -3.81 -11.87
CA MET A 105 -4.54 -3.53 -11.71
C MET A 105 -4.33 -2.14 -11.15
N VAL A 106 -3.20 -1.94 -10.45
CA VAL A 106 -2.80 -0.65 -9.89
C VAL A 106 -2.09 0.18 -10.95
N ALA A 107 -2.52 1.43 -11.13
CA ALA A 107 -1.90 2.39 -12.03
C ALA A 107 -0.72 3.15 -11.40
N ALA A 108 -0.78 3.42 -10.10
CA ALA A 108 0.32 3.96 -9.29
C ALA A 108 0.04 3.74 -7.80
N THR A 109 1.09 3.79 -6.97
CA THR A 109 0.97 3.68 -5.51
C THR A 109 1.83 4.70 -4.79
N ALA A 110 1.31 5.24 -3.68
CA ALA A 110 2.02 6.13 -2.78
C ALA A 110 2.08 5.55 -1.36
N SER A 111 3.23 5.65 -0.74
CA SER A 111 3.55 5.08 0.57
C SER A 111 4.02 6.17 1.53
N ALA A 112 3.24 6.46 2.57
CA ALA A 112 3.65 7.32 3.67
C ALA A 112 4.20 6.48 4.82
N SER A 113 5.50 6.55 5.07
CA SER A 113 6.19 5.81 6.14
C SER A 113 5.86 4.30 6.11
N GLY A 114 5.83 3.69 4.92
CA GLY A 114 5.36 2.32 4.72
C GLY A 114 6.23 1.25 5.34
N ILE A 115 5.60 0.23 5.93
CA ILE A 115 6.28 -1.00 6.40
C ILE A 115 6.42 -1.94 5.21
N LEU A 116 7.48 -1.78 4.43
CA LEU A 116 7.64 -2.40 3.13
C LEU A 116 8.18 -3.84 3.17
N ASP A 117 8.81 -4.22 4.30
CA ASP A 117 9.34 -5.57 4.55
C ASP A 117 8.87 -6.09 5.91
N CYS A 118 8.07 -7.14 5.90
CA CYS A 118 7.49 -7.72 7.10
C CYS A 118 8.50 -8.51 7.95
N GLU A 119 9.53 -9.11 7.33
CA GLU A 119 10.61 -9.75 8.09
C GLU A 119 11.40 -8.72 8.88
N ARG A 120 11.88 -7.67 8.21
CA ARG A 120 12.58 -6.56 8.87
C ARG A 120 11.74 -6.01 10.02
N ARG A 121 10.45 -5.80 9.78
CA ARG A 121 9.55 -5.32 10.82
C ARG A 121 9.45 -6.28 12.00
N ALA A 122 9.37 -7.58 11.78
CA ALA A 122 9.35 -8.59 12.85
C ALA A 122 10.63 -8.54 13.70
N ILE A 123 11.79 -8.37 13.05
CA ILE A 123 13.09 -8.22 13.74
C ILE A 123 13.13 -6.93 14.57
N GLU A 124 12.70 -5.80 14.02
CA GLU A 124 12.63 -4.50 14.73
C GLU A 124 11.75 -4.58 15.99
N MET A 125 10.71 -5.38 15.96
CA MET A 125 9.78 -5.61 17.07
C MET A 125 10.22 -6.69 18.06
N ASN A 126 11.41 -7.28 17.90
CA ASN A 126 11.92 -8.39 18.71
C ASN A 126 10.92 -9.56 18.82
N GLY A 127 10.26 -9.92 17.74
CA GLY A 127 9.29 -10.98 17.67
C GLY A 127 7.92 -10.66 18.30
N ASN A 128 7.75 -9.51 18.93
CA ASN A 128 6.44 -9.07 19.45
C ASN A 128 5.65 -8.37 18.33
N ASN A 129 5.11 -9.18 17.41
CA ASN A 129 4.38 -8.66 16.25
C ASN A 129 3.04 -9.37 16.06
N SER A 130 2.04 -8.63 15.58
CA SER A 130 0.71 -9.18 15.27
C SER A 130 0.66 -9.95 13.95
N MET A 131 1.74 -9.97 13.17
CA MET A 131 1.82 -10.70 11.92
C MET A 131 1.75 -12.22 12.14
N THR A 132 2.23 -12.71 13.28
CA THR A 132 2.19 -14.15 13.62
C THR A 132 0.79 -14.73 13.56
N GLU A 133 -0.22 -13.96 13.96
CA GLU A 133 -1.63 -14.37 13.89
C GLU A 133 -2.10 -14.54 12.44
N TRP A 134 -1.72 -13.59 11.57
CA TRP A 134 -2.19 -13.55 10.18
C TRP A 134 -1.37 -14.45 9.26
N PHE A 135 -0.07 -14.60 9.55
CA PHE A 135 0.83 -15.41 8.72
C PHE A 135 0.94 -16.86 9.17
N GLY A 136 0.39 -17.19 10.35
CA GLY A 136 0.31 -18.55 10.85
C GLY A 136 1.55 -19.02 11.61
N GLY A 137 2.47 -18.13 11.96
CA GLY A 137 3.67 -18.42 12.72
C GLY A 137 4.67 -17.29 12.73
N ASN A 138 5.79 -17.45 13.44
CA ASN A 138 6.91 -16.53 13.42
C ASN A 138 7.68 -16.63 12.09
N TYR A 139 8.53 -15.64 11.82
CA TYR A 139 9.32 -15.60 10.60
C TYR A 139 10.13 -16.89 10.34
N ASP A 140 10.80 -17.41 11.34
CA ASP A 140 11.61 -18.65 11.23
C ASP A 140 10.76 -19.90 10.90
N GLU A 141 9.47 -19.86 11.23
CA GLU A 141 8.54 -20.98 11.00
C GLU A 141 7.88 -20.88 9.62
N VAL A 142 7.53 -19.69 9.19
CA VAL A 142 6.78 -19.42 7.95
C VAL A 142 7.39 -18.28 7.11
N PRO A 143 8.69 -18.31 6.76
CA PRO A 143 9.38 -17.20 6.10
C PRO A 143 8.72 -16.78 4.79
N PHE A 144 8.18 -17.72 4.02
CA PHE A 144 7.48 -17.42 2.77
C PHE A 144 6.27 -16.51 2.97
N GLU A 145 5.53 -16.65 4.09
CA GLU A 145 4.39 -15.79 4.38
C GLU A 145 4.82 -14.33 4.63
N TYR A 146 5.95 -14.13 5.28
CA TYR A 146 6.51 -12.79 5.48
C TYR A 146 6.95 -12.16 4.15
N HIS A 147 7.66 -12.92 3.31
CA HIS A 147 8.14 -12.42 2.02
C HIS A 147 7.00 -12.08 1.07
N ARG A 148 5.99 -12.95 0.92
CA ARG A 148 4.88 -12.71 -0.02
C ARG A 148 3.95 -11.57 0.41
N ASN A 149 3.94 -11.23 1.71
CA ASN A 149 3.20 -10.12 2.27
C ASN A 149 4.08 -8.88 2.50
N SER A 150 5.20 -8.79 1.79
CA SER A 150 6.11 -7.65 1.74
C SER A 150 6.12 -7.03 0.34
N ALA A 151 6.30 -5.71 0.26
CA ALA A 151 6.54 -5.04 -1.01
C ALA A 151 7.92 -5.39 -1.57
N ILE A 152 8.89 -5.57 -0.69
CA ILE A 152 10.26 -5.97 -0.97
C ILE A 152 10.80 -6.85 0.17
N TYR A 153 11.74 -7.72 -0.14
CA TYR A 153 12.50 -8.49 0.83
C TYR A 153 13.96 -8.02 0.80
N PHE A 154 14.37 -7.25 1.81
CA PHE A 154 15.68 -6.59 1.82
C PHE A 154 16.83 -7.55 2.02
N ALA A 155 16.66 -8.62 2.81
CA ALA A 155 17.74 -9.57 3.10
C ALA A 155 18.19 -10.34 1.85
N ASP A 156 17.28 -10.61 0.91
CA ASP A 156 17.61 -11.21 -0.39
C ASP A 156 16.67 -10.71 -1.49
N SER A 157 17.04 -9.61 -2.14
CA SER A 157 16.25 -9.03 -3.21
C SER A 157 16.07 -9.97 -4.42
N THR A 158 16.88 -11.02 -4.56
CA THR A 158 16.71 -12.00 -5.64
C THR A 158 15.50 -12.91 -5.45
N GLN A 159 15.01 -13.03 -4.24
CA GLN A 159 13.81 -13.79 -3.87
C GLN A 159 12.58 -12.90 -3.64
N SER A 160 12.69 -11.62 -3.91
CA SER A 160 11.64 -10.64 -3.69
C SER A 160 10.75 -10.46 -4.91
N MET A 161 9.49 -10.11 -4.68
CA MET A 161 8.51 -9.83 -5.74
C MET A 161 8.58 -8.39 -6.28
N HIS A 162 9.48 -7.54 -5.78
CA HIS A 162 9.57 -6.12 -6.16
C HIS A 162 9.81 -5.89 -7.67
N TYR A 163 10.35 -6.86 -8.39
CA TYR A 163 10.44 -6.81 -9.86
C TYR A 163 9.10 -6.57 -10.56
N ASN A 164 8.01 -7.00 -9.95
CA ASN A 164 6.68 -6.82 -10.50
C ASN A 164 6.26 -5.34 -10.50
N LEU A 165 6.94 -4.51 -9.71
CA LEU A 165 6.70 -3.07 -9.62
C LEU A 165 7.48 -2.25 -10.66
N LYS A 166 8.25 -2.85 -11.54
CA LYS A 166 9.11 -2.12 -12.50
C LYS A 166 8.35 -1.17 -13.44
N TYR A 167 7.06 -1.38 -13.64
CA TYR A 167 6.20 -0.54 -14.48
C TYR A 167 5.17 0.28 -13.69
N ILE A 168 5.16 0.15 -12.36
CA ILE A 168 4.23 0.86 -11.49
C ILE A 168 4.91 2.11 -10.96
N PRO A 169 4.41 3.32 -11.23
CA PRO A 169 4.85 4.54 -10.58
C PRO A 169 4.74 4.41 -9.06
N LEU A 170 5.84 4.68 -8.35
CA LEU A 170 5.94 4.57 -6.90
C LEU A 170 6.35 5.93 -6.31
N TYR A 171 5.59 6.38 -5.33
CA TYR A 171 5.92 7.56 -4.53
C TYR A 171 6.14 7.14 -3.07
N PHE A 172 7.24 7.57 -2.50
CA PHE A 172 7.58 7.35 -1.09
C PHE A 172 7.65 8.69 -0.37
N ASP A 173 7.00 8.79 0.78
CA ASP A 173 7.09 9.92 1.66
C ASP A 173 7.34 9.45 3.10
N PHE A 174 8.17 10.17 3.85
CA PHE A 174 8.49 9.85 5.23
C PHE A 174 8.96 11.09 5.99
N GLY A 175 8.73 11.10 7.30
CA GLY A 175 9.26 12.15 8.16
C GLY A 175 10.74 11.96 8.47
N ILE A 176 11.48 13.07 8.65
CA ILE A 176 12.92 13.03 8.97
C ILE A 176 13.23 12.26 10.26
N SER A 177 12.29 12.26 11.21
CA SER A 177 12.41 11.56 12.50
C SER A 177 11.73 10.20 12.51
N GLU A 178 11.30 9.72 11.35
CA GLU A 178 10.58 8.45 11.16
C GLU A 178 11.52 7.26 11.47
N PRO A 179 11.17 6.39 12.45
CA PRO A 179 12.03 5.25 12.79
C PRO A 179 12.16 4.21 11.68
N HIS A 180 11.18 4.15 10.77
CA HIS A 180 11.13 3.18 9.67
C HIS A 180 11.47 3.78 8.31
N ARG A 181 12.02 4.99 8.25
CA ARG A 181 12.38 5.67 7.00
C ARG A 181 13.28 4.82 6.09
N THR A 182 14.13 3.97 6.69
CA THR A 182 15.01 3.08 5.95
C THR A 182 14.29 2.09 5.04
N HIS A 183 13.03 1.76 5.33
CA HIS A 183 12.19 0.96 4.42
C HIS A 183 12.00 1.68 3.07
N ALA A 184 11.62 2.96 3.11
CA ALA A 184 11.42 3.77 1.91
C ALA A 184 12.74 4.06 1.20
N GLU A 185 13.78 4.49 1.93
CA GLU A 185 15.11 4.83 1.39
C GLU A 185 15.73 3.63 0.67
N GLU A 186 15.76 2.46 1.29
CA GLU A 186 16.38 1.28 0.69
C GLU A 186 15.56 0.72 -0.48
N MET A 187 14.24 0.66 -0.36
CA MET A 187 13.39 0.23 -1.49
C MET A 187 13.56 1.17 -2.67
N TYR A 188 13.59 2.48 -2.45
CA TYR A 188 13.84 3.47 -3.50
C TYR A 188 15.18 3.20 -4.21
N GLN A 189 16.27 3.01 -3.44
CA GLN A 189 17.61 2.74 -4.00
C GLN A 189 17.65 1.44 -4.82
N ILE A 190 16.98 0.39 -4.35
CA ILE A 190 16.90 -0.87 -5.10
C ILE A 190 16.09 -0.70 -6.37
N MET A 191 14.93 -0.04 -6.27
CA MET A 191 14.02 0.15 -7.40
C MET A 191 14.59 1.04 -8.50
N LEU A 192 15.53 1.94 -8.22
CA LEU A 192 16.22 2.74 -9.23
C LEU A 192 16.88 1.89 -10.33
N ASN A 193 17.20 0.63 -10.04
CA ASN A 193 17.75 -0.29 -11.03
C ASN A 193 16.70 -0.87 -12.00
N TYR A 194 15.41 -0.73 -11.68
CA TYR A 194 14.33 -1.42 -12.37
C TYR A 194 13.20 -0.52 -12.84
N ASN A 195 12.97 0.60 -12.15
CA ASN A 195 11.84 1.49 -12.36
C ASN A 195 12.32 2.94 -12.54
N GLN A 196 11.82 3.62 -13.57
CA GLN A 196 12.16 5.01 -13.86
C GLN A 196 11.10 6.00 -13.34
N ASN A 197 9.98 5.51 -12.85
CA ASN A 197 8.87 6.31 -12.34
C ASN A 197 8.84 6.24 -10.81
N LEU A 198 9.90 6.76 -10.19
CA LEU A 198 10.09 6.75 -8.74
C LEU A 198 10.24 8.17 -8.22
N TRP A 199 9.58 8.44 -7.11
CA TRP A 199 9.71 9.68 -6.35
C TRP A 199 9.90 9.36 -4.87
N ILE A 200 10.69 10.18 -4.21
CA ILE A 200 10.92 10.09 -2.78
C ILE A 200 11.00 11.49 -2.20
N ASP A 201 10.20 11.76 -1.18
CA ASP A 201 10.22 13.00 -0.43
C ASP A 201 10.45 12.74 1.06
N GLU A 202 11.18 13.67 1.69
CA GLU A 202 11.45 13.67 3.10
C GLU A 202 10.79 14.89 3.74
N ASN A 203 9.72 14.67 4.52
CA ASN A 203 9.04 15.75 5.22
C ASN A 203 9.80 16.12 6.50
N PRO A 204 10.39 17.33 6.59
CA PRO A 204 11.18 17.72 7.75
C PRO A 204 10.37 17.90 9.02
N GLN A 205 9.05 18.01 8.94
CA GLN A 205 8.12 18.16 10.06
C GLN A 205 7.27 16.93 10.32
N GLY A 206 7.18 16.02 9.35
CA GLY A 206 6.43 14.79 9.46
C GLY A 206 7.06 13.80 10.45
N SER A 207 6.24 13.02 11.12
CA SER A 207 6.71 12.00 12.05
C SER A 207 6.49 10.60 11.52
N HIS A 208 5.24 10.15 11.39
CA HIS A 208 4.92 8.79 10.97
C HIS A 208 3.54 8.72 10.30
N GLY A 209 3.41 7.83 9.31
CA GLY A 209 2.16 7.55 8.64
C GLY A 209 1.64 8.76 7.85
N PHE A 210 0.33 9.00 7.87
CA PHE A 210 -0.29 10.05 7.07
C PHE A 210 0.17 11.48 7.37
N SER A 211 0.79 11.72 8.53
CA SER A 211 1.32 13.06 8.89
C SER A 211 2.45 13.54 7.98
N VAL A 212 2.97 12.70 7.09
CA VAL A 212 4.02 13.08 6.13
C VAL A 212 3.47 13.61 4.81
N PHE A 213 2.19 13.45 4.54
CA PHE A 213 1.54 13.94 3.32
C PHE A 213 1.03 15.40 3.40
N ASP A 214 1.50 16.18 4.33
CA ASP A 214 1.08 17.59 4.49
C ASP A 214 1.72 18.53 3.44
#